data_f2374bcbb28f7a99d78bdfeebd0ab7ce
#
_entry.id   f2374bcbb28f7a99d78bdfeebd0ab7ce
#
_cell.length_a   1.000
_cell.length_b   1.000
_cell.length_c   1.000
_cell.angle_alpha   90.00
_cell.angle_beta   90.00
_cell.angle_gamma   90.00
#
_symmetry.space_group_name_H-M   'P 1'
#
loop_
_entity.id
_entity.type
_entity.pdbx_description
1 polymer ?
#
loop_
_entity_poly.entity_id
_entity_poly.type
_entity_poly.pdbx_seq_one_letter_code
_entity_poly.pdbx_strand_id
1 'polypeptide(L)'
;MSRTTRLLLVAALVTLVVAGCGKEKKNENEPEAFSFTIYPGSRYLAPLTDLWKQARRVIKPNEDVPPIAIYDTDAPIDKVAEFYAQSYGYSKVAPDATNNLSSAKPPAFYRTGDLAGDVAAIIPVTQKLNVKVDLAKAVGSYRAAEIDPKPNRPRVTIQRPYFDATTSQTVDRTLIMMSR
;
A
#
# COMPACT_ATOMS: atom_id res chain seq x y z
N MET A 1 58.19 -24.77 -57.91
CA MET A 1 57.98 -25.38 -56.57
C MET A 1 57.35 -24.33 -55.67
N SER A 2 56.03 -24.45 -55.45
CA SER A 2 55.17 -23.46 -54.80
C SER A 2 55.02 -23.82 -53.35
N ARG A 3 55.30 -22.89 -52.41
CA ARG A 3 54.98 -22.99 -51.02
C ARG A 3 53.81 -22.08 -50.73
N THR A 4 52.66 -22.68 -50.60
CA THR A 4 51.41 -22.02 -50.16
C THR A 4 51.47 -21.71 -48.68
N THR A 5 51.53 -20.42 -48.37
CA THR A 5 51.44 -19.91 -47.01
C THR A 5 49.98 -19.88 -46.61
N ARG A 6 49.58 -20.70 -45.64
CA ARG A 6 48.22 -20.68 -45.03
C ARG A 6 48.15 -19.52 -44.06
N LEU A 7 47.29 -18.56 -44.38
CA LEU A 7 46.91 -17.47 -43.48
C LEU A 7 45.81 -17.99 -42.54
N LEU A 8 46.13 -18.13 -41.26
CA LEU A 8 45.16 -18.43 -40.19
C LEU A 8 44.49 -17.12 -39.77
N LEU A 9 43.24 -16.95 -40.17
CA LEU A 9 42.37 -15.87 -39.70
C LEU A 9 41.81 -16.28 -38.33
N VAL A 10 42.35 -15.68 -37.27
CA VAL A 10 41.77 -15.81 -35.93
C VAL A 10 40.63 -14.79 -35.82
N ALA A 11 39.40 -15.27 -35.97
CA ALA A 11 38.23 -14.48 -35.71
C ALA A 11 38.05 -14.37 -34.17
N ALA A 12 38.42 -13.23 -33.62
CA ALA A 12 38.12 -12.88 -32.24
C ALA A 12 36.61 -12.57 -32.12
N LEU A 13 35.86 -13.52 -31.56
CA LEU A 13 34.45 -13.34 -31.22
C LEU A 13 34.40 -12.44 -29.98
N VAL A 14 34.20 -11.14 -30.20
CA VAL A 14 33.86 -10.22 -29.11
C VAL A 14 32.39 -10.47 -28.70
N THR A 15 32.17 -11.27 -27.68
CA THR A 15 30.90 -11.38 -27.03
C THR A 15 30.61 -10.09 -26.29
N LEU A 16 29.81 -9.21 -26.89
CA LEU A 16 29.17 -8.09 -26.19
C LEU A 16 28.20 -8.66 -25.18
N VAL A 17 28.59 -8.73 -23.92
CA VAL A 17 27.68 -8.90 -22.83
C VAL A 17 26.93 -7.56 -22.69
N VAL A 18 25.78 -7.45 -23.36
CA VAL A 18 24.82 -6.39 -23.08
C VAL A 18 24.25 -6.70 -21.69
N ALA A 19 24.85 -6.07 -20.67
CA ALA A 19 24.23 -5.96 -19.38
C ALA A 19 22.90 -5.19 -19.59
N GLY A 20 21.85 -5.94 -19.89
CA GLY A 20 20.50 -5.43 -19.88
C GLY A 20 20.21 -4.98 -18.45
N CYS A 21 20.38 -3.68 -18.17
CA CYS A 21 19.63 -3.04 -17.12
C CYS A 21 18.16 -3.29 -17.43
N GLY A 22 17.62 -4.34 -16.86
CA GLY A 22 16.19 -4.57 -16.82
C GLY A 22 15.59 -3.36 -16.15
N LYS A 23 15.09 -2.41 -16.93
CA LYS A 23 14.10 -1.46 -16.44
C LYS A 23 12.97 -2.35 -15.94
N GLU A 24 12.84 -2.47 -14.61
CA GLU A 24 11.65 -3.01 -14.03
C GLU A 24 10.48 -2.32 -14.74
N LYS A 25 9.67 -3.10 -15.43
CA LYS A 25 8.44 -2.59 -16.04
C LYS A 25 7.62 -2.03 -14.89
N LYS A 26 7.61 -0.69 -14.77
CA LYS A 26 6.75 0.03 -13.86
C LYS A 26 5.35 -0.53 -14.07
N ASN A 27 4.77 -1.09 -13.03
CA ASN A 27 3.46 -1.70 -13.13
C ASN A 27 2.51 -0.57 -13.52
N GLU A 28 1.93 -0.61 -14.71
CA GLU A 28 1.11 0.47 -15.29
C GLU A 28 -0.08 0.87 -14.39
N ASN A 29 -0.38 0.03 -13.39
CA ASN A 29 -1.43 0.27 -12.39
C ASN A 29 -0.91 0.93 -11.09
N GLU A 30 0.39 1.18 -10.93
CA GLU A 30 0.88 1.89 -9.76
C GLU A 30 0.74 3.40 -9.96
N PRO A 31 0.15 4.11 -8.97
CA PRO A 31 -0.03 5.55 -9.10
C PRO A 31 1.34 6.24 -9.14
N GLU A 32 1.63 6.93 -10.25
CA GLU A 32 2.90 7.67 -10.47
C GLU A 32 3.23 8.70 -9.37
N ALA A 33 2.23 9.06 -8.56
CA ALA A 33 2.35 10.08 -7.53
C ALA A 33 3.01 9.60 -6.22
N PHE A 34 3.22 8.29 -6.06
CA PHE A 34 3.80 7.75 -4.84
C PHE A 34 5.26 7.35 -5.04
N SER A 35 6.16 8.32 -4.91
CA SER A 35 7.59 8.07 -4.71
C SER A 35 7.92 7.71 -3.25
N PHE A 36 6.99 7.02 -2.57
CA PHE A 36 7.14 6.67 -1.17
C PHE A 36 7.76 5.29 -1.03
N THR A 37 8.50 5.11 0.05
CA THR A 37 9.05 3.80 0.39
C THR A 37 7.91 2.83 0.69
N ILE A 38 7.74 1.80 -0.13
CA ILE A 38 6.75 0.74 0.06
C ILE A 38 7.38 -0.32 0.98
N TYR A 39 6.59 -0.88 1.90
CA TYR A 39 7.06 -1.97 2.75
C TYR A 39 7.47 -3.18 1.88
N PRO A 40 8.69 -3.75 2.09
CA PRO A 40 9.19 -4.85 1.26
C PRO A 40 8.23 -6.05 1.23
N GLY A 41 8.01 -6.62 0.05
CA GLY A 41 7.11 -7.76 -0.14
C GLY A 41 5.62 -7.43 -0.08
N SER A 42 5.25 -6.15 -0.06
CA SER A 42 3.85 -5.75 -0.18
C SER A 42 3.32 -5.93 -1.60
N ARG A 43 2.05 -6.33 -1.69
CA ARG A 43 1.30 -6.47 -2.93
C ARG A 43 0.35 -5.29 -3.10
N TYR A 44 0.37 -4.64 -4.25
CA TYR A 44 -0.56 -3.56 -4.59
C TYR A 44 -1.98 -4.11 -4.83
N LEU A 45 -2.98 -3.48 -4.22
CA LEU A 45 -4.39 -3.84 -4.32
C LEU A 45 -5.13 -2.86 -5.24
N ALA A 46 -4.94 -3.00 -6.57
CA ALA A 46 -5.54 -2.10 -7.55
C ALA A 46 -7.07 -1.99 -7.42
N PRO A 47 -7.86 -3.08 -7.35
CA PRO A 47 -9.32 -2.97 -7.24
C PRO A 47 -9.77 -2.20 -6.00
N LEU A 48 -9.12 -2.43 -4.85
CA LEU A 48 -9.47 -1.74 -3.61
C LEU A 48 -9.04 -0.27 -3.66
N THR A 49 -7.88 0.03 -4.24
CA THR A 49 -7.41 1.40 -4.47
C THR A 49 -8.37 2.18 -5.35
N ASP A 50 -8.85 1.59 -6.44
CA ASP A 50 -9.78 2.24 -7.36
C ASP A 50 -11.16 2.45 -6.73
N LEU A 51 -11.63 1.49 -5.94
CA LEU A 51 -12.86 1.64 -5.16
C LEU A 51 -12.74 2.84 -4.19
N TRP A 52 -11.63 2.98 -3.48
CA TRP A 52 -11.41 4.09 -2.57
C TRP A 52 -11.33 5.44 -3.28
N LYS A 53 -10.70 5.52 -4.45
CA LYS A 53 -10.72 6.74 -5.29
C LYS A 53 -12.13 7.13 -5.72
N GLN A 54 -12.94 6.14 -6.15
CA GLN A 54 -14.33 6.37 -6.51
C GLN A 54 -15.17 6.80 -5.29
N ALA A 55 -15.00 6.14 -4.14
CA ALA A 55 -15.65 6.51 -2.91
C ALA A 55 -15.35 7.96 -2.51
N ARG A 56 -14.09 8.39 -2.65
CA ARG A 56 -13.69 9.77 -2.38
C ARG A 56 -14.43 10.78 -3.24
N ARG A 57 -14.60 10.50 -4.54
CA ARG A 57 -15.37 11.35 -5.46
C ARG A 57 -16.84 11.46 -5.07
N VAL A 58 -17.42 10.37 -4.54
CA VAL A 58 -18.82 10.36 -4.05
C VAL A 58 -18.96 11.17 -2.77
N ILE A 59 -17.99 11.07 -1.85
CA ILE A 59 -18.03 11.77 -0.55
C ILE A 59 -17.74 13.26 -0.73
N LYS A 60 -16.80 13.61 -1.61
CA LYS A 60 -16.32 14.97 -1.84
C LYS A 60 -16.26 15.28 -3.33
N PRO A 61 -17.42 15.50 -3.98
CA PRO A 61 -17.50 15.63 -5.45
C PRO A 61 -16.81 16.88 -6.01
N ASN A 62 -16.60 17.90 -5.18
CA ASN A 62 -15.98 19.17 -5.57
C ASN A 62 -14.50 19.28 -5.18
N GLU A 63 -13.91 18.22 -4.64
CA GLU A 63 -12.49 18.18 -4.28
C GLU A 63 -11.74 17.25 -5.23
N ASP A 64 -10.51 17.60 -5.58
CA ASP A 64 -9.61 16.70 -6.27
C ASP A 64 -9.36 15.44 -5.41
N VAL A 65 -9.36 14.31 -6.08
CA VAL A 65 -9.03 13.05 -5.37
C VAL A 65 -7.53 13.04 -5.09
N PRO A 66 -7.13 13.08 -3.82
CA PRO A 66 -5.72 13.01 -3.49
C PRO A 66 -5.16 11.65 -3.93
N PRO A 67 -3.86 11.56 -4.19
CA PRO A 67 -3.21 10.29 -4.44
C PRO A 67 -3.49 9.29 -3.29
N ILE A 68 -4.00 8.13 -3.64
CA ILE A 68 -4.30 7.01 -2.72
C ILE A 68 -3.68 5.76 -3.31
N ALA A 69 -3.00 4.97 -2.48
CA ALA A 69 -2.52 3.65 -2.84
C ALA A 69 -2.71 2.68 -1.67
N ILE A 70 -3.16 1.47 -1.98
CA ILE A 70 -3.44 0.44 -1.00
C ILE A 70 -2.64 -0.80 -1.34
N TYR A 71 -1.95 -1.33 -0.33
CA TYR A 71 -1.14 -2.54 -0.40
C TYR A 71 -1.56 -3.51 0.71
N ASP A 72 -1.19 -4.78 0.58
CA ASP A 72 -1.22 -5.72 1.69
C ASP A 72 0.08 -6.53 1.79
N THR A 73 0.31 -7.11 2.96
CA THR A 73 1.43 -7.99 3.24
C THR A 73 1.06 -9.03 4.29
N ASP A 74 1.79 -10.16 4.31
CA ASP A 74 1.67 -11.16 5.38
C ASP A 74 2.39 -10.74 6.68
N ALA A 75 3.25 -9.74 6.62
CA ALA A 75 4.00 -9.26 7.77
C ALA A 75 3.08 -8.83 8.93
N PRO A 76 3.46 -9.09 10.18
CA PRO A 76 2.71 -8.61 11.35
C PRO A 76 2.59 -7.10 11.36
N ILE A 77 1.45 -6.59 11.85
CA ILE A 77 1.14 -5.17 11.91
C ILE A 77 2.23 -4.34 12.62
N ASP A 78 2.81 -4.88 13.70
CA ASP A 78 3.85 -4.18 14.46
C ASP A 78 5.10 -3.93 13.62
N LYS A 79 5.52 -4.91 12.82
CA LYS A 79 6.69 -4.76 11.92
C LYS A 79 6.46 -3.71 10.85
N VAL A 80 5.26 -3.68 10.29
CA VAL A 80 4.90 -2.69 9.26
C VAL A 80 4.79 -1.29 9.88
N ALA A 81 4.17 -1.16 11.04
CA ALA A 81 4.02 0.10 11.74
C ALA A 81 5.37 0.68 12.19
N GLU A 82 6.26 -0.14 12.74
CA GLU A 82 7.63 0.25 13.10
C GLU A 82 8.42 0.75 11.88
N PHE A 83 8.34 0.03 10.76
CA PHE A 83 9.00 0.42 9.51
C PHE A 83 8.60 1.83 9.06
N TYR A 84 7.30 2.13 9.03
CA TYR A 84 6.83 3.46 8.63
C TYR A 84 7.14 4.52 9.68
N ALA A 85 6.97 4.24 10.97
CA ALA A 85 7.33 5.18 12.02
C ALA A 85 8.81 5.57 11.93
N GLN A 86 9.72 4.61 11.81
CA GLN A 86 11.15 4.85 11.66
C GLN A 86 11.47 5.62 10.37
N SER A 87 10.88 5.22 9.24
CA SER A 87 11.10 5.90 7.96
C SER A 87 10.62 7.36 7.99
N TYR A 88 9.66 7.70 8.87
CA TYR A 88 9.14 9.06 9.09
C TYR A 88 9.90 9.81 10.20
N GLY A 89 10.88 9.16 10.85
CA GLY A 89 11.66 9.73 11.93
C GLY A 89 10.88 9.83 13.25
N TYR A 90 9.86 9.00 13.45
CA TYR A 90 9.21 8.83 14.75
C TYR A 90 9.92 7.75 15.55
N SER A 91 10.16 8.01 16.84
CA SER A 91 10.94 7.10 17.68
C SER A 91 10.26 5.77 17.96
N LYS A 92 8.91 5.77 17.98
CA LYS A 92 8.07 4.60 18.24
C LYS A 92 6.63 4.86 17.83
N VAL A 93 5.85 3.79 17.69
CA VAL A 93 4.39 3.85 17.61
C VAL A 93 3.84 3.77 19.03
N ALA A 94 3.12 4.81 19.45
CA ALA A 94 2.54 4.86 20.79
C ALA A 94 1.47 3.75 20.96
N PRO A 95 1.30 3.18 22.16
CA PRO A 95 0.19 2.29 22.45
C PRO A 95 -1.15 3.01 22.26
N ASP A 96 -2.24 2.26 22.24
CA ASP A 96 -3.58 2.76 21.94
C ASP A 96 -3.93 4.01 22.76
N ALA A 97 -4.17 5.10 22.04
CA ALA A 97 -4.45 6.41 22.62
C ALA A 97 -5.97 6.69 22.77
N THR A 98 -6.84 5.72 22.48
CA THR A 98 -8.29 5.91 22.43
C THR A 98 -8.90 6.30 23.79
N ASN A 99 -8.20 6.06 24.89
CA ASN A 99 -8.69 6.33 26.25
C ASN A 99 -8.10 7.61 26.88
N ASN A 100 -7.21 8.34 26.21
CA ASN A 100 -6.62 9.58 26.76
C ASN A 100 -7.07 10.82 25.98
N LEU A 101 -8.28 11.27 26.26
CA LEU A 101 -8.88 12.50 25.68
C LEU A 101 -8.19 13.80 26.11
N SER A 102 -7.17 13.77 26.97
CA SER A 102 -6.57 14.99 27.56
C SER A 102 -5.19 15.34 27.02
N SER A 103 -4.57 14.53 26.18
CA SER A 103 -3.23 14.81 25.63
C SER A 103 -3.28 14.91 24.12
N ALA A 104 -2.38 15.74 23.54
CA ALA A 104 -2.20 15.80 22.10
C ALA A 104 -1.91 14.41 21.54
N LYS A 105 -2.69 14.00 20.55
CA LYS A 105 -2.58 12.71 19.88
C LYS A 105 -1.14 12.52 19.36
N PRO A 106 -0.48 11.38 19.68
CA PRO A 106 0.87 11.15 19.17
C PRO A 106 0.85 11.03 17.64
N PRO A 107 1.94 11.41 16.95
CA PRO A 107 2.01 11.39 15.49
C PRO A 107 2.08 9.97 14.91
N ALA A 108 2.38 8.96 15.73
CA ALA A 108 2.32 7.55 15.39
C ALA A 108 1.75 6.78 16.58
N PHE A 109 0.62 6.10 16.39
CA PHE A 109 -0.07 5.42 17.48
C PHE A 109 -0.89 4.24 16.96
N TYR A 110 -1.16 3.29 17.86
CA TYR A 110 -2.10 2.20 17.61
C TYR A 110 -3.53 2.59 18.02
N ARG A 111 -4.50 1.96 17.40
CA ARG A 111 -5.91 1.95 17.80
C ARG A 111 -6.53 0.59 17.52
N THR A 112 -7.64 0.30 18.17
CA THR A 112 -8.50 -0.83 17.89
C THR A 112 -9.83 -0.36 17.33
N GLY A 113 -10.51 -1.23 16.58
CA GLY A 113 -11.82 -0.96 16.01
C GLY A 113 -12.58 -2.25 15.75
N ASP A 114 -13.82 -2.09 15.28
CA ASP A 114 -14.71 -3.17 14.91
C ASP A 114 -15.00 -3.13 13.41
N LEU A 115 -14.78 -4.27 12.73
CA LEU A 115 -14.97 -4.35 11.27
C LEU A 115 -16.42 -4.12 10.88
N ALA A 116 -17.37 -4.67 11.61
CA ALA A 116 -18.79 -4.53 11.27
C ALA A 116 -19.23 -3.07 11.35
N GLY A 117 -18.80 -2.35 12.40
CA GLY A 117 -19.12 -0.92 12.56
C GLY A 117 -18.53 -0.06 11.45
N ASP A 118 -17.26 -0.27 11.12
CA ASP A 118 -16.58 0.47 10.05
C ASP A 118 -17.17 0.17 8.66
N VAL A 119 -17.49 -1.09 8.39
CA VAL A 119 -18.11 -1.50 7.11
C VAL A 119 -19.54 -0.95 7.02
N ALA A 120 -20.32 -0.98 8.10
CA ALA A 120 -21.65 -0.38 8.11
C ALA A 120 -21.60 1.12 7.76
N ALA A 121 -20.59 1.84 8.23
CA ALA A 121 -20.42 3.26 7.93
C ALA A 121 -20.15 3.56 6.45
N ILE A 122 -19.57 2.63 5.68
CA ILE A 122 -19.28 2.81 4.25
C ILE A 122 -20.39 2.30 3.31
N ILE A 123 -21.38 1.55 3.82
CA ILE A 123 -22.48 0.99 3.00
C ILE A 123 -23.17 2.06 2.15
N PRO A 124 -23.54 3.27 2.65
CA PRO A 124 -24.20 4.27 1.81
C PRO A 124 -23.34 4.72 0.61
N VAL A 125 -22.02 4.69 0.74
CA VAL A 125 -21.09 5.03 -0.33
C VAL A 125 -20.96 3.89 -1.32
N THR A 126 -20.81 2.66 -0.83
CA THR A 126 -20.70 1.46 -1.70
C THR A 126 -21.98 1.23 -2.50
N GLN A 127 -23.14 1.52 -1.94
CA GLN A 127 -24.41 1.48 -2.66
C GLN A 127 -24.46 2.46 -3.84
N LYS A 128 -23.99 3.72 -3.64
CA LYS A 128 -23.89 4.71 -4.72
C LYS A 128 -22.92 4.28 -5.83
N LEU A 129 -21.97 3.42 -5.50
CA LEU A 129 -20.99 2.86 -6.44
C LEU A 129 -21.45 1.53 -7.06
N ASN A 130 -22.66 1.05 -6.75
CA ASN A 130 -23.16 -0.26 -7.13
C ASN A 130 -22.28 -1.44 -6.66
N VAL A 131 -21.53 -1.24 -5.58
CA VAL A 131 -20.72 -2.29 -4.94
C VAL A 131 -21.56 -2.96 -3.86
N LYS A 132 -21.78 -4.27 -4.03
CA LYS A 132 -22.50 -5.07 -3.03
C LYS A 132 -21.53 -5.47 -1.91
N VAL A 133 -21.84 -5.05 -0.70
CA VAL A 133 -21.10 -5.40 0.52
C VAL A 133 -21.98 -6.28 1.37
N ASP A 134 -21.45 -7.44 1.74
CA ASP A 134 -22.09 -8.36 2.69
C ASP A 134 -21.56 -8.08 4.11
N LEU A 135 -22.35 -7.33 4.88
CA LEU A 135 -21.99 -6.95 6.25
C LEU A 135 -21.80 -8.18 7.18
N ALA A 136 -22.48 -9.29 6.91
CA ALA A 136 -22.34 -10.49 7.74
C ALA A 136 -20.94 -11.11 7.65
N LYS A 137 -20.15 -10.74 6.66
CA LYS A 137 -18.75 -11.16 6.48
C LYS A 137 -17.73 -10.20 7.09
N ALA A 138 -18.16 -9.03 7.55
CA ALA A 138 -17.34 -8.08 8.27
C ALA A 138 -17.32 -8.43 9.76
N VAL A 139 -16.56 -9.45 10.13
CA VAL A 139 -16.58 -10.00 11.50
C VAL A 139 -15.27 -9.75 12.24
N GLY A 140 -15.40 -9.48 13.54
CA GLY A 140 -14.29 -9.34 14.46
C GLY A 140 -13.74 -7.93 14.59
N SER A 141 -12.85 -7.78 15.55
CA SER A 141 -12.09 -6.55 15.78
C SER A 141 -10.81 -6.53 14.99
N TYR A 142 -10.30 -5.34 14.75
CA TYR A 142 -8.99 -5.13 14.15
C TYR A 142 -8.10 -4.27 15.03
N ARG A 143 -6.81 -4.38 14.82
CA ARG A 143 -5.82 -3.41 15.29
C ARG A 143 -5.35 -2.57 14.12
N ALA A 144 -5.21 -1.27 14.32
CA ALA A 144 -4.65 -0.37 13.32
C ALA A 144 -3.51 0.45 13.91
N ALA A 145 -2.62 0.94 13.05
CA ALA A 145 -1.63 1.95 13.37
C ALA A 145 -1.84 3.14 12.42
N GLU A 146 -1.82 4.33 12.98
CA GLU A 146 -1.90 5.59 12.24
C GLU A 146 -0.54 6.28 12.30
N ILE A 147 0.00 6.63 11.14
CA ILE A 147 1.25 7.39 11.02
C ILE A 147 0.92 8.71 10.35
N ASP A 148 1.08 9.81 11.06
CA ASP A 148 0.76 11.14 10.56
C ASP A 148 1.68 11.56 9.42
N PRO A 149 1.16 12.32 8.46
CA PRO A 149 1.93 12.77 7.30
C PRO A 149 3.04 13.73 7.70
N LYS A 150 4.06 13.80 6.85
CA LYS A 150 5.09 14.86 6.86
C LYS A 150 5.10 15.60 5.52
N PRO A 151 5.79 16.74 5.40
CA PRO A 151 6.04 17.34 4.11
C PRO A 151 6.56 16.29 3.16
N ASN A 152 6.11 16.08 2.00
CA ASN A 152 6.52 15.05 1.02
C ASN A 152 6.26 13.58 1.39
N ARG A 153 5.53 13.30 2.47
CA ARG A 153 5.17 11.93 2.86
C ARG A 153 3.67 11.82 3.14
N PRO A 154 2.99 10.75 2.68
CA PRO A 154 1.55 10.56 2.91
C PRO A 154 1.27 10.23 4.37
N ARG A 155 0.00 10.33 4.75
CA ARG A 155 -0.52 9.57 5.89
C ARG A 155 -0.47 8.09 5.58
N VAL A 156 -0.09 7.27 6.55
CA VAL A 156 -0.15 5.81 6.42
C VAL A 156 -1.08 5.26 7.49
N THR A 157 -2.10 4.55 7.04
CA THR A 157 -2.98 3.75 7.91
C THR A 157 -2.67 2.29 7.66
N ILE A 158 -2.37 1.56 8.73
CA ILE A 158 -2.03 0.14 8.71
C ILE A 158 -3.07 -0.58 9.52
N GLN A 159 -3.64 -1.68 9.01
CA GLN A 159 -4.74 -2.39 9.68
C GLN A 159 -4.63 -3.90 9.51
N ARG A 160 -4.92 -4.66 10.56
CA ARG A 160 -5.05 -6.12 10.51
C ARG A 160 -6.06 -6.62 11.55
N PRO A 161 -6.98 -7.52 11.17
CA PRO A 161 -7.36 -7.84 9.80
C PRO A 161 -8.04 -6.65 9.12
N TYR A 162 -8.32 -6.75 7.82
CA TYR A 162 -9.09 -5.75 7.10
C TYR A 162 -10.26 -6.38 6.33
N PHE A 163 -11.26 -5.55 5.99
CA PHE A 163 -12.35 -5.97 5.12
C PHE A 163 -12.10 -5.50 3.69
N ASP A 164 -12.06 -6.43 2.76
CA ASP A 164 -11.99 -6.14 1.33
C ASP A 164 -13.40 -5.97 0.75
N ALA A 165 -13.80 -4.73 0.54
CA ALA A 165 -15.11 -4.40 0.01
C ALA A 165 -15.32 -4.84 -1.45
N THR A 166 -14.24 -5.12 -2.20
CA THR A 166 -14.34 -5.59 -3.59
C THR A 166 -14.72 -7.06 -3.68
N THR A 167 -14.36 -7.84 -2.68
CA THR A 167 -14.65 -9.27 -2.57
C THR A 167 -15.67 -9.60 -1.48
N SER A 168 -16.04 -8.62 -0.66
CA SER A 168 -16.85 -8.79 0.55
C SER A 168 -16.28 -9.87 1.49
N GLN A 169 -14.98 -9.79 1.79
CA GLN A 169 -14.31 -10.76 2.67
C GLN A 169 -13.48 -10.06 3.75
N THR A 170 -13.50 -10.61 4.96
CA THR A 170 -12.49 -10.29 5.97
C THR A 170 -11.20 -11.04 5.63
N VAL A 171 -10.09 -10.31 5.57
CA VAL A 171 -8.77 -10.81 5.16
C VAL A 171 -7.80 -10.66 6.31
N ASP A 172 -7.22 -11.78 6.80
CA ASP A 172 -6.21 -11.77 7.85
C ASP A 172 -4.81 -11.50 7.27
N ARG A 173 -4.63 -10.31 6.71
CA ARG A 173 -3.35 -9.75 6.24
C ARG A 173 -3.24 -8.32 6.74
N THR A 174 -2.05 -7.76 6.69
CA THR A 174 -1.81 -6.37 7.05
C THR A 174 -2.03 -5.48 5.83
N LEU A 175 -3.09 -4.69 5.86
CA LEU A 175 -3.38 -3.63 4.91
C LEU A 175 -2.49 -2.43 5.18
N ILE A 176 -2.04 -1.76 4.13
CA ILE A 176 -1.28 -0.51 4.18
C ILE A 176 -1.97 0.47 3.22
N MET A 177 -2.62 1.48 3.77
CA MET A 177 -3.24 2.53 2.98
C MET A 177 -2.41 3.81 3.10
N MET A 178 -1.99 4.34 1.97
CA MET A 178 -1.28 5.61 1.87
C MET A 178 -2.16 6.64 1.18
N SER A 179 -2.32 7.83 1.78
CA SER A 179 -3.09 8.94 1.22
C SER A 179 -2.47 10.28 1.56
N ARG A 180 -2.58 11.23 0.64
CA ARG A 180 -2.27 12.64 0.87
C ARG A 180 -3.50 13.42 1.23
#